data_dbb5d2dcecb82696c429c558499715f9
#
_entry.id   dbb5d2dcecb82696c429c558499715f9
#
_cell.length_a   1.000
_cell.length_b   1.000
_cell.length_c   1.000
_cell.angle_alpha   90.00
_cell.angle_beta   90.00
_cell.angle_gamma   90.00
#
_symmetry.space_group_name_H-M   'P 1'
#
loop_
_entity.id
_entity.type
_entity.pdbx_description
1 polymer ?
#
loop_
_entity_poly.entity_id
_entity_poly.type
_entity_poly.pdbx_seq_one_letter_code
_entity_poly.pdbx_strand_id
1 'polypeptide(L)'
;HCFPDLWEFKTKNPIVKKEVTDTSMSSREIFKHKTGITLPLALYFHNDEPSPKSLDTVVSIAYPETYQKYISLKPEYIREFSARNSKENRKLAIDQIDYFFNEYVNNGLEKLNRFTSQLNSLLNEYHTVEITIKGFASPLAKSNYNSNLSKRRISSLINYFQQTDNGKFQEFIDQKRLIIHAAPFGESNANPY
;
A
#
# COMPACT_ATOMS: atom_id res chain seq x y z
N HIS A 1 -8.06 15.69 12.67
CA HIS A 1 -7.27 14.47 12.79
C HIS A 1 -7.26 13.77 11.43
N CYS A 2 -6.29 14.08 10.59
CA CYS A 2 -6.04 13.31 9.39
C CYS A 2 -5.03 12.22 9.77
N PHE A 3 -5.52 11.02 10.11
CA PHE A 3 -4.67 9.86 10.13
C PHE A 3 -4.71 9.22 8.75
N PRO A 4 -3.56 8.78 8.23
CA PRO A 4 -3.50 8.15 6.92
C PRO A 4 -4.18 6.79 6.94
N ASP A 5 -4.75 6.43 5.82
CA ASP A 5 -5.32 5.11 5.61
C ASP A 5 -4.22 4.08 5.43
N LEU A 6 -4.36 2.95 6.09
CA LEU A 6 -3.36 1.88 6.11
C LEU A 6 -3.67 0.82 5.05
N TRP A 7 -2.66 0.42 4.28
CA TRP A 7 -2.72 -0.68 3.32
C TRP A 7 -1.93 -1.88 3.81
N GLU A 8 -2.49 -3.06 3.69
CA GLU A 8 -1.83 -4.30 4.06
C GLU A 8 -1.76 -5.26 2.87
N PHE A 9 -0.56 -5.75 2.54
CA PHE A 9 -0.36 -6.84 1.59
C PHE A 9 -0.27 -8.17 2.35
N LYS A 10 -0.99 -9.18 1.86
CA LYS A 10 -0.83 -10.56 2.32
C LYS A 10 -0.57 -11.44 1.10
N THR A 11 0.49 -12.23 1.16
CA THR A 11 0.73 -13.30 0.19
C THR A 11 0.05 -14.57 0.67
N LYS A 12 -0.69 -15.25 -0.21
CA LYS A 12 -1.00 -16.68 -0.06
C LYS A 12 0.14 -17.50 -0.68
N ASN A 13 0.36 -18.68 -0.15
CA ASN A 13 1.47 -19.57 -0.47
C ASN A 13 1.87 -19.56 -1.94
N PRO A 14 3.15 -19.37 -2.29
CA PRO A 14 3.65 -19.82 -3.57
C PRO A 14 3.44 -21.34 -3.65
N ILE A 15 2.77 -21.81 -4.70
CA ILE A 15 2.70 -23.25 -4.98
C ILE A 15 4.09 -23.63 -5.50
N VAL A 16 5.00 -23.92 -4.58
CA VAL A 16 6.27 -24.55 -4.91
C VAL A 16 5.97 -26.02 -5.13
N LYS A 17 6.20 -26.51 -6.35
CA LYS A 17 6.31 -27.96 -6.55
C LYS A 17 7.38 -28.49 -5.59
N LYS A 18 6.94 -29.41 -4.75
CA LYS A 18 7.57 -29.99 -3.60
C LYS A 18 8.98 -30.51 -3.92
N GLU A 19 10.01 -29.85 -3.45
CA GLU A 19 11.18 -30.54 -2.91
C GLU A 19 10.98 -30.63 -1.40
N VAL A 20 11.01 -31.88 -0.92
CA VAL A 20 10.81 -32.22 0.49
C VAL A 20 12.04 -31.80 1.27
N THR A 21 11.96 -30.68 1.95
CA THR A 21 12.81 -30.38 3.08
C THR A 21 11.93 -29.91 4.23
N ASP A 22 12.14 -30.55 5.36
CA ASP A 22 11.55 -30.33 6.67
C ASP A 22 11.27 -28.84 6.94
N THR A 23 9.98 -28.45 7.08
CA THR A 23 9.68 -27.03 7.17
C THR A 23 8.46 -26.74 8.04
N SER A 24 8.75 -26.29 9.24
CA SER A 24 7.85 -25.57 10.12
C SER A 24 7.64 -24.08 9.72
N MET A 25 8.27 -23.58 8.66
CA MET A 25 8.22 -22.18 8.24
C MET A 25 7.01 -21.87 7.33
N SER A 26 6.29 -20.81 7.67
CA SER A 26 5.20 -20.31 6.83
C SER A 26 5.74 -19.70 5.52
N SER A 27 4.90 -19.65 4.47
CA SER A 27 5.28 -19.01 3.19
C SER A 27 5.73 -17.56 3.34
N ARG A 28 5.24 -16.83 4.35
CA ARG A 28 5.68 -15.47 4.68
C ARG A 28 7.10 -15.45 5.24
N GLU A 29 7.44 -16.41 6.08
CA GLU A 29 8.80 -16.53 6.66
C GLU A 29 9.80 -16.90 5.59
N ILE A 30 9.44 -17.81 4.70
CA ILE A 30 10.25 -18.16 3.54
C ILE A 30 10.47 -16.95 2.64
N PHE A 31 9.40 -16.20 2.32
CA PHE A 31 9.49 -14.97 1.54
C PHE A 31 10.40 -13.93 2.25
N LYS A 32 10.18 -13.68 3.55
CA LYS A 32 11.00 -12.79 4.36
C LYS A 32 12.46 -13.19 4.36
N HIS A 33 12.74 -14.48 4.52
CA HIS A 33 14.11 -15.01 4.54
C HIS A 33 14.81 -14.82 3.18
N LYS A 34 14.12 -15.11 2.07
CA LYS A 34 14.68 -14.96 0.72
C LYS A 34 14.86 -13.51 0.30
N THR A 35 13.97 -12.60 0.70
CA THR A 35 13.89 -11.25 0.16
C THR A 35 14.25 -10.15 1.16
N GLY A 36 14.31 -10.48 2.45
CA GLY A 36 14.47 -9.49 3.52
C GLY A 36 13.24 -8.58 3.72
N ILE A 37 12.13 -8.86 3.04
CA ILE A 37 10.91 -8.03 3.09
C ILE A 37 9.94 -8.63 4.11
N THR A 38 9.52 -7.80 5.06
CA THR A 38 8.46 -8.15 6.02
C THR A 38 7.11 -7.75 5.46
N LEU A 39 6.19 -8.70 5.41
CA LEU A 39 4.78 -8.47 5.05
C LEU A 39 3.93 -8.45 6.32
N PRO A 40 2.85 -7.69 6.34
CA PRO A 40 2.31 -6.87 5.26
C PRO A 40 3.06 -5.56 5.04
N LEU A 41 2.99 -5.02 3.80
CA LEU A 41 3.43 -3.67 3.51
C LEU A 41 2.28 -2.69 3.77
N ALA A 42 2.57 -1.59 4.47
CA ALA A 42 1.65 -0.48 4.65
C ALA A 42 1.98 0.64 3.66
N LEU A 43 0.97 1.11 2.94
CA LEU A 43 1.06 2.23 2.00
C LEU A 43 0.02 3.27 2.37
N TYR A 44 0.40 4.53 2.24
CA TYR A 44 -0.40 5.64 2.72
C TYR A 44 -0.85 6.53 1.57
N PHE A 45 -2.06 7.06 1.69
CA PHE A 45 -2.66 8.02 0.78
C PHE A 45 -3.00 9.30 1.53
N HIS A 46 -2.93 10.42 0.83
CA HIS A 46 -3.57 11.63 1.34
C HIS A 46 -5.08 11.40 1.50
N ASN A 47 -5.67 12.13 2.45
CA ASN A 47 -7.11 12.05 2.70
C ASN A 47 -7.89 12.22 1.40
N ASP A 48 -8.93 11.39 1.21
CA ASP A 48 -9.80 11.38 0.04
C ASP A 48 -9.12 11.07 -1.32
N GLU A 49 -7.83 10.75 -1.34
CA GLU A 49 -7.13 10.34 -2.58
C GLU A 49 -7.15 8.80 -2.77
N PRO A 50 -7.14 8.33 -4.03
CA PRO A 50 -7.18 9.09 -5.29
C PRO A 50 -8.59 9.54 -5.67
N SER A 51 -8.66 10.59 -6.52
CA SER A 51 -9.88 11.17 -7.07
C SER A 51 -10.87 11.67 -6.01
N PRO A 52 -10.53 12.77 -5.30
CA PRO A 52 -11.36 13.34 -4.26
C PRO A 52 -12.81 13.59 -4.71
N LYS A 53 -13.75 13.34 -3.80
CA LYS A 53 -15.21 13.52 -4.03
C LYS A 53 -15.82 12.61 -5.11
N SER A 54 -15.06 11.70 -5.72
CA SER A 54 -15.60 10.76 -6.70
C SER A 54 -16.41 9.64 -6.02
N LEU A 55 -17.44 9.18 -6.68
CA LEU A 55 -18.20 7.98 -6.34
C LEU A 55 -17.74 6.75 -7.12
N ASP A 56 -16.77 6.91 -8.01
CA ASP A 56 -16.21 5.80 -8.77
C ASP A 56 -15.51 4.79 -7.86
N THR A 57 -15.35 3.59 -8.36
CA THR A 57 -14.65 2.48 -7.66
C THR A 57 -13.31 2.16 -8.28
N VAL A 58 -13.00 2.73 -9.44
CA VAL A 58 -11.75 2.56 -10.19
C VAL A 58 -11.16 3.92 -10.54
N VAL A 59 -9.86 3.95 -10.78
CA VAL A 59 -9.11 5.14 -11.20
C VAL A 59 -8.09 4.76 -12.27
N SER A 60 -7.66 5.72 -13.07
CA SER A 60 -6.58 5.54 -14.05
C SER A 60 -5.20 5.83 -13.49
N ILE A 61 -5.12 6.61 -12.40
CA ILE A 61 -3.89 7.02 -11.74
C ILE A 61 -3.23 5.86 -11.00
N ALA A 62 -1.92 5.72 -11.09
CA ALA A 62 -1.14 4.73 -10.35
C ALA A 62 -0.67 5.25 -8.99
N TYR A 63 -0.33 4.36 -8.07
CA TYR A 63 0.10 4.72 -6.70
C TYR A 63 1.26 5.72 -6.64
N PRO A 64 2.34 5.63 -7.45
CA PRO A 64 3.43 6.59 -7.39
C PRO A 64 2.99 8.04 -7.62
N GLU A 65 1.98 8.27 -8.46
CA GLU A 65 1.45 9.62 -8.70
C GLU A 65 0.71 10.14 -7.45
N THR A 66 -0.10 9.29 -6.80
CA THR A 66 -0.77 9.67 -5.55
C THR A 66 0.23 9.91 -4.42
N TYR A 67 1.31 9.13 -4.38
CA TYR A 67 2.42 9.31 -3.46
C TYR A 67 3.12 10.65 -3.65
N GLN A 68 3.48 11.02 -4.90
CA GLN A 68 4.13 12.30 -5.19
C GLN A 68 3.26 13.48 -4.74
N LYS A 69 1.97 13.40 -5.00
CA LYS A 69 1.01 14.39 -4.52
C LYS A 69 0.98 14.47 -2.99
N TYR A 70 0.99 13.32 -2.30
CA TYR A 70 0.98 13.28 -0.84
C TYR A 70 2.25 13.89 -0.24
N ILE A 71 3.42 13.54 -0.76
CA ILE A 71 4.70 14.10 -0.30
C ILE A 71 4.76 15.62 -0.50
N SER A 72 4.24 16.14 -1.60
CA SER A 72 4.21 17.59 -1.85
C SER A 72 3.39 18.37 -0.83
N LEU A 73 2.46 17.72 -0.14
CA LEU A 73 1.63 18.31 0.92
C LEU A 73 2.30 18.32 2.30
N LYS A 74 3.46 17.70 2.48
CA LYS A 74 4.16 17.65 3.77
C LYS A 74 4.34 19.02 4.43
N PRO A 75 4.77 20.10 3.71
CA PRO A 75 4.88 21.42 4.31
C PRO A 75 3.54 21.99 4.82
N GLU A 76 2.44 21.65 4.15
CA GLU A 76 1.10 22.04 4.57
C GLU A 76 0.68 21.34 5.87
N TYR A 77 0.91 20.03 5.96
CA TYR A 77 0.70 19.25 7.18
C TYR A 77 1.48 19.83 8.37
N ILE A 78 2.77 20.16 8.15
CA ILE A 78 3.61 20.78 9.18
C ILE A 78 2.99 22.12 9.63
N ARG A 79 2.61 22.98 8.68
CA ARG A 79 2.01 24.28 8.97
C ARG A 79 0.71 24.14 9.78
N GLU A 80 -0.21 23.33 9.31
CA GLU A 80 -1.53 23.18 9.93
C GLU A 80 -1.48 22.49 11.28
N PHE A 81 -0.69 21.42 11.40
CA PHE A 81 -0.58 20.67 12.64
C PHE A 81 0.16 21.47 13.72
N SER A 82 1.23 22.15 13.35
CA SER A 82 1.99 22.99 14.29
C SER A 82 1.19 24.22 14.76
N ALA A 83 0.33 24.79 13.90
CA ALA A 83 -0.47 25.96 14.24
C ALA A 83 -1.53 25.67 15.34
N ARG A 84 -1.96 24.41 15.46
CA ARG A 84 -2.94 23.96 16.47
C ARG A 84 -2.32 23.70 17.85
N ASN A 85 -0.98 23.76 17.95
CA ASN A 85 -0.25 23.46 19.17
C ASN A 85 0.26 24.74 19.84
N SER A 86 0.43 24.69 21.18
CA SER A 86 1.11 25.76 21.92
C SER A 86 2.54 25.96 21.39
N LYS A 87 3.13 27.13 21.69
CA LYS A 87 4.53 27.41 21.26
C LYS A 87 5.52 26.35 21.75
N GLU A 88 5.31 25.80 22.94
CA GLU A 88 6.15 24.79 23.56
C GLU A 88 6.05 23.42 22.84
N ASN A 89 4.85 23.06 22.41
CA ASN A 89 4.58 21.76 21.74
C ASN A 89 4.76 21.82 20.20
N ARG A 90 4.99 23.02 19.66
CA ARG A 90 5.09 23.20 18.19
C ARG A 90 6.25 22.41 17.57
N LYS A 91 7.41 22.41 18.25
CA LYS A 91 8.57 21.64 17.76
C LYS A 91 8.26 20.15 17.76
N LEU A 92 7.69 19.62 18.82
CA LEU A 92 7.30 18.22 18.91
C LEU A 92 6.30 17.84 17.82
N ALA A 93 5.33 18.71 17.53
CA ALA A 93 4.36 18.52 16.47
C ALA A 93 5.01 18.44 15.08
N ILE A 94 6.00 19.29 14.79
CA ILE A 94 6.78 19.26 13.56
C ILE A 94 7.58 17.95 13.47
N ASP A 95 8.30 17.59 14.52
CA ASP A 95 9.11 16.37 14.57
C ASP A 95 8.25 15.10 14.35
N GLN A 96 7.03 15.08 14.89
CA GLN A 96 6.08 13.98 14.67
C GLN A 96 5.62 13.85 13.21
N ILE A 97 5.32 14.97 12.56
CA ILE A 97 4.97 14.95 11.12
C ILE A 97 6.15 14.55 10.28
N ASP A 98 7.35 15.07 10.55
CA ASP A 98 8.57 14.70 9.85
C ASP A 98 8.86 13.20 10.00
N TYR A 99 8.77 12.68 11.22
CA TYR A 99 8.93 11.25 11.49
C TYR A 99 7.91 10.42 10.72
N PHE A 100 6.62 10.82 10.76
CA PHE A 100 5.58 10.11 10.05
C PHE A 100 5.84 10.04 8.53
N PHE A 101 6.15 11.17 7.91
CA PHE A 101 6.43 11.18 6.46
C PHE A 101 7.68 10.39 6.11
N ASN A 102 8.74 10.47 6.89
CA ASN A 102 9.99 9.77 6.62
C ASN A 102 9.86 8.27 6.86
N GLU A 103 9.34 7.85 8.01
CA GLU A 103 9.32 6.44 8.41
C GLU A 103 8.17 5.64 7.80
N TYR A 104 7.04 6.28 7.54
CA TYR A 104 5.88 5.55 7.04
C TYR A 104 5.61 5.83 5.56
N VAL A 105 5.55 7.08 5.14
CA VAL A 105 5.18 7.39 3.77
C VAL A 105 6.32 7.08 2.80
N ASN A 106 7.53 7.61 3.04
CA ASN A 106 8.70 7.38 2.19
C ASN A 106 9.12 5.91 2.20
N ASN A 107 9.28 5.33 3.37
CA ASN A 107 9.64 3.91 3.51
C ASN A 107 8.60 2.98 2.88
N GLY A 108 7.33 3.38 2.81
CA GLY A 108 6.28 2.61 2.14
C GLY A 108 6.57 2.42 0.65
N LEU A 109 6.89 3.49 -0.07
CA LEU A 109 7.20 3.42 -1.49
C LEU A 109 8.50 2.64 -1.75
N GLU A 110 9.54 2.85 -0.95
CA GLU A 110 10.79 2.09 -1.07
C GLU A 110 10.57 0.59 -0.88
N LYS A 111 9.80 0.20 0.14
CA LYS A 111 9.44 -1.19 0.39
C LYS A 111 8.60 -1.77 -0.74
N LEU A 112 7.67 -0.99 -1.31
CA LEU A 112 6.89 -1.41 -2.48
C LEU A 112 7.80 -1.67 -3.69
N ASN A 113 8.73 -0.77 -3.99
CA ASN A 113 9.67 -0.94 -5.09
C ASN A 113 10.56 -2.17 -4.91
N ARG A 114 11.08 -2.38 -3.70
CA ARG A 114 11.85 -3.60 -3.36
C ARG A 114 11.00 -4.86 -3.49
N PHE A 115 9.77 -4.84 -2.98
CA PHE A 115 8.83 -5.94 -3.12
C PHE A 115 8.57 -6.27 -4.59
N THR A 116 8.31 -5.26 -5.41
CA THR A 116 8.05 -5.43 -6.85
C THR A 116 9.25 -6.02 -7.59
N SER A 117 10.47 -5.59 -7.25
CA SER A 117 11.70 -6.16 -7.80
C SER A 117 11.85 -7.65 -7.45
N GLN A 118 11.60 -8.03 -6.21
CA GLN A 118 11.66 -9.43 -5.79
C GLN A 118 10.52 -10.27 -6.38
N LEU A 119 9.33 -9.68 -6.49
CA LEU A 119 8.20 -10.31 -7.17
C LEU A 119 8.52 -10.61 -8.63
N ASN A 120 9.16 -9.66 -9.33
CA ASN A 120 9.62 -9.86 -10.69
C ASN A 120 10.61 -11.04 -10.81
N SER A 121 11.58 -11.12 -9.88
CA SER A 121 12.53 -12.25 -9.85
C SER A 121 11.81 -13.59 -9.69
N LEU A 122 10.89 -13.70 -8.72
CA LEU A 122 10.11 -14.93 -8.50
C LEU A 122 9.26 -15.31 -9.72
N LEU A 123 8.62 -14.34 -10.35
CA LEU A 123 7.80 -14.58 -11.53
C LEU A 123 8.66 -15.00 -12.73
N ASN A 124 9.86 -14.47 -12.90
CA ASN A 124 10.80 -14.91 -13.93
C ASN A 124 11.32 -16.34 -13.68
N GLU A 125 11.38 -16.80 -12.45
CA GLU A 125 11.72 -18.19 -12.07
C GLU A 125 10.53 -19.17 -12.22
N TYR A 126 9.49 -18.79 -12.95
CA TYR A 126 8.29 -19.60 -13.21
C TYR A 126 7.42 -19.92 -11.99
N HIS A 127 7.54 -19.15 -10.91
CA HIS A 127 6.61 -19.26 -9.78
C HIS A 127 5.25 -18.61 -10.10
N THR A 128 4.20 -19.15 -9.52
CA THR A 128 2.90 -18.48 -9.43
C THR A 128 2.81 -17.80 -8.08
N VAL A 129 2.42 -16.52 -8.06
CA VAL A 129 2.31 -15.73 -6.84
C VAL A 129 0.91 -15.15 -6.72
N GLU A 130 0.33 -15.28 -5.54
CA GLU A 130 -0.92 -14.62 -5.18
C GLU A 130 -0.64 -13.51 -4.17
N ILE A 131 -1.16 -12.32 -4.45
CA ILE A 131 -1.11 -11.17 -3.54
C ILE A 131 -2.52 -10.71 -3.18
N THR A 132 -2.73 -10.31 -1.94
CA THR A 132 -3.99 -9.69 -1.52
C THR A 132 -3.73 -8.23 -1.17
N ILE A 133 -4.43 -7.32 -1.82
CA ILE A 133 -4.42 -5.89 -1.55
C ILE A 133 -5.65 -5.56 -0.72
N LYS A 134 -5.44 -5.11 0.52
CA LYS A 134 -6.50 -4.64 1.40
C LYS A 134 -6.58 -3.12 1.33
N GLY A 135 -7.77 -2.60 1.08
CA GLY A 135 -8.05 -1.18 1.04
C GLY A 135 -8.83 -0.73 2.27
N PHE A 136 -8.39 0.37 2.87
CA PHE A 136 -9.06 0.98 4.01
C PHE A 136 -9.35 2.45 3.72
N ALA A 137 -10.30 3.02 4.43
CA ALA A 137 -10.59 4.44 4.46
C ALA A 137 -10.88 4.86 5.89
N SER A 138 -10.53 6.08 6.28
CA SER A 138 -10.87 6.58 7.61
C SER A 138 -12.39 6.82 7.73
N PRO A 139 -12.97 6.70 8.93
CA PRO A 139 -14.42 6.80 9.15
C PRO A 139 -14.92 8.27 9.15
N LEU A 140 -14.38 9.12 8.26
CA LEU A 140 -14.70 10.54 8.18
C LEU A 140 -15.87 10.85 7.22
N ALA A 141 -16.24 9.87 6.37
CA ALA A 141 -17.31 10.00 5.40
C ALA A 141 -18.35 8.89 5.57
N LYS A 142 -19.39 8.87 4.73
CA LYS A 142 -20.41 7.82 4.74
C LYS A 142 -19.80 6.47 4.32
N SER A 143 -20.28 5.37 4.89
CA SER A 143 -19.73 4.02 4.68
C SER A 143 -19.67 3.59 3.20
N ASN A 144 -20.67 3.96 2.38
CA ASN A 144 -20.65 3.68 0.95
C ASN A 144 -19.53 4.46 0.23
N TYR A 145 -19.28 5.71 0.62
CA TYR A 145 -18.18 6.51 0.10
C TYR A 145 -16.83 5.92 0.49
N ASN A 146 -16.65 5.57 1.76
CA ASN A 146 -15.43 4.94 2.28
C ASN A 146 -15.16 3.59 1.60
N SER A 147 -16.22 2.80 1.34
CA SER A 147 -16.10 1.58 0.53
C SER A 147 -15.59 1.87 -0.88
N ASN A 148 -16.12 2.89 -1.56
CA ASN A 148 -15.68 3.26 -2.89
C ASN A 148 -14.25 3.82 -2.88
N LEU A 149 -13.90 4.65 -1.89
CA LEU A 149 -12.54 5.15 -1.71
C LEU A 149 -11.53 4.00 -1.53
N SER A 150 -11.85 3.00 -0.71
CA SER A 150 -10.99 1.83 -0.53
C SER A 150 -10.78 1.05 -1.84
N LYS A 151 -11.81 0.94 -2.68
CA LYS A 151 -11.69 0.34 -4.02
C LYS A 151 -10.82 1.16 -4.96
N ARG A 152 -10.96 2.51 -4.96
CA ARG A 152 -10.10 3.40 -5.77
C ARG A 152 -8.62 3.26 -5.38
N ARG A 153 -8.33 3.14 -4.08
CA ARG A 153 -6.96 2.91 -3.57
C ARG A 153 -6.39 1.59 -4.05
N ILE A 154 -7.18 0.51 -3.99
CA ILE A 154 -6.79 -0.79 -4.56
C ILE A 154 -6.55 -0.65 -6.07
N SER A 155 -7.45 0.01 -6.80
CA SER A 155 -7.32 0.24 -8.24
C SER A 155 -6.00 0.94 -8.60
N SER A 156 -5.59 1.96 -7.84
CA SER A 156 -4.34 2.67 -8.10
C SER A 156 -3.09 1.79 -7.91
N LEU A 157 -3.15 0.81 -6.99
CA LEU A 157 -2.09 -0.17 -6.82
C LEU A 157 -2.09 -1.24 -7.91
N ILE A 158 -3.26 -1.68 -8.36
CA ILE A 158 -3.37 -2.57 -9.52
C ILE A 158 -2.77 -1.89 -10.76
N ASN A 159 -3.10 -0.61 -10.99
CA ASN A 159 -2.50 0.18 -12.08
C ASN A 159 -0.97 0.26 -11.96
N TYR A 160 -0.44 0.42 -10.75
CA TYR A 160 1.00 0.40 -10.52
C TYR A 160 1.62 -0.93 -10.99
N PHE A 161 1.06 -2.08 -10.59
CA PHE A 161 1.58 -3.37 -11.05
C PHE A 161 1.45 -3.53 -12.55
N GLN A 162 0.32 -3.17 -13.15
CA GLN A 162 0.09 -3.27 -14.58
C GLN A 162 1.07 -2.43 -15.43
N GLN A 163 1.46 -1.25 -14.93
CA GLN A 163 2.34 -0.32 -15.64
C GLN A 163 3.83 -0.57 -15.35
N THR A 164 4.14 -1.30 -14.29
CA THR A 164 5.53 -1.54 -13.87
C THR A 164 6.29 -2.36 -14.92
N ASP A 165 7.57 -2.03 -15.10
CA ASP A 165 8.48 -2.72 -16.01
C ASP A 165 7.91 -2.79 -17.45
N ASN A 166 7.42 -1.63 -17.94
CA ASN A 166 6.84 -1.47 -19.28
C ASN A 166 5.67 -2.45 -19.57
N GLY A 167 4.87 -2.75 -18.54
CA GLY A 167 3.70 -3.62 -18.67
C GLY A 167 4.00 -5.12 -18.53
N LYS A 168 5.23 -5.51 -18.19
CA LYS A 168 5.60 -6.92 -18.01
C LYS A 168 4.76 -7.64 -16.96
N PHE A 169 4.38 -6.94 -15.90
CA PHE A 169 3.51 -7.52 -14.87
C PHE A 169 2.10 -7.79 -15.39
N GLN A 170 1.61 -7.02 -16.37
CA GLN A 170 0.35 -7.33 -17.04
C GLN A 170 0.41 -8.69 -17.74
N GLU A 171 1.54 -9.03 -18.38
CA GLU A 171 1.71 -10.36 -19.00
C GLU A 171 1.62 -11.48 -17.95
N PHE A 172 2.22 -11.30 -16.77
CA PHE A 172 2.11 -12.29 -15.70
C PHE A 172 0.67 -12.43 -15.16
N ILE A 173 -0.08 -11.33 -15.11
CA ILE A 173 -1.50 -11.33 -14.72
C ILE A 173 -2.32 -12.11 -15.76
N ASP A 174 -2.13 -11.83 -17.04
CA ASP A 174 -2.86 -12.47 -18.15
C ASP A 174 -2.56 -13.98 -18.20
N GLN A 175 -1.33 -14.37 -17.91
CA GLN A 175 -0.89 -15.77 -17.79
C GLN A 175 -1.33 -16.44 -16.48
N LYS A 176 -2.03 -15.75 -15.58
CA LYS A 176 -2.41 -16.21 -14.23
C LYS A 176 -1.22 -16.66 -13.36
N ARG A 177 -0.07 -16.09 -13.60
CA ARG A 177 1.14 -16.30 -12.81
C ARG A 177 1.24 -15.29 -11.68
N LEU A 178 0.69 -14.08 -11.85
CA LEU A 178 0.41 -13.13 -10.80
C LEU A 178 -1.10 -12.99 -10.62
N ILE A 179 -1.60 -13.40 -9.46
CA ILE A 179 -3.01 -13.30 -9.11
C ILE A 179 -3.16 -12.22 -8.04
N ILE A 180 -3.95 -11.20 -8.33
CA ILE A 180 -4.19 -10.08 -7.40
C ILE A 180 -5.62 -10.17 -6.87
N HIS A 181 -5.74 -10.36 -5.55
CA HIS A 181 -7.01 -10.35 -4.83
C HIS A 181 -7.27 -8.96 -4.24
N ALA A 182 -8.38 -8.36 -4.62
CA ALA A 182 -8.83 -7.08 -4.05
C ALA A 182 -9.75 -7.33 -2.85
N ALA A 183 -9.42 -6.71 -1.71
CA ALA A 183 -10.20 -6.80 -0.48
C ALA A 183 -10.51 -5.40 0.07
N PRO A 184 -11.58 -4.73 -0.41
CA PRO A 184 -11.97 -3.42 0.07
C PRO A 184 -12.69 -3.54 1.41
N PHE A 185 -12.13 -2.94 2.45
CA PHE A 185 -12.70 -2.93 3.81
C PHE A 185 -13.43 -1.62 4.14
N GLY A 186 -13.27 -0.56 3.32
CA GLY A 186 -13.81 0.75 3.66
C GLY A 186 -13.28 1.21 5.02
N GLU A 187 -14.17 1.58 5.92
CA GLU A 187 -13.85 1.95 7.30
C GLU A 187 -13.79 0.76 8.27
N SER A 188 -14.19 -0.43 7.83
CA SER A 188 -14.13 -1.63 8.68
C SER A 188 -12.69 -1.97 9.03
N ASN A 189 -12.36 -2.03 10.31
CA ASN A 189 -11.00 -2.25 10.83
C ASN A 189 -10.00 -1.10 10.54
N ALA A 190 -10.46 0.07 10.10
CA ALA A 190 -9.64 1.26 10.16
C ALA A 190 -9.38 1.56 11.65
N ASN A 191 -8.10 1.62 12.05
CA ASN A 191 -7.76 1.99 13.40
C ASN A 191 -8.20 3.45 13.62
N PRO A 192 -9.10 3.75 14.58
CA PRO A 192 -9.58 5.11 14.78
C PRO A 192 -8.54 6.06 15.40
N TYR A 193 -7.30 5.58 15.65
CA TYR A 193 -6.24 6.36 16.33
C TYR A 193 -4.94 6.37 15.53
#